data_21f4a919555a7c73214be64c3671e71e
#
_entry.id   21f4a919555a7c73214be64c3671e71e
#
_cell.length_a   1.000
_cell.length_b   1.000
_cell.length_c   1.000
_cell.angle_alpha   90.00
_cell.angle_beta   90.00
_cell.angle_gamma   90.00
#
_symmetry.space_group_name_H-M   'P 1'
#
loop_
_entity.id
_entity.type
_entity.pdbx_description
1 polymer ?
#
loop_
_entity_poly.entity_id
_entity_poly.type
_entity_poly.pdbx_seq_one_letter_code
_entity_poly.pdbx_strand_id
1 'polypeptide(L)'
;TGVTDEDAVAEAEAALSSVDSEFGRTTDPVRMYMREMGQVDLLTREDEIIIAKKIERALRNMVEVISACPSTIEEILGLMQRVRDDEIRVDEVVEAIIDPEEEEAALNAIAEEASEAALNEDEEAEAEDDAEEDEDEEVSEEDGAAIASANLEELRQNALSHFEIVAVKFDSMVVVLEKHGSAHPDYVTARQAITEDLLKVRFATRQIESLCESLRQRVNTIRQLERGIRDICVNNVHMPLEYFREHFAPNLVDVNWVENELNRSHKDWNNALERFKFS
;
A
#
# COMPACT_ATOMS: atom_id res chain seq x y z
N THR A 1 3.42 -14.83 -72.87
CA THR A 1 3.08 -15.49 -71.64
C THR A 1 3.49 -14.56 -70.52
N GLY A 2 2.60 -13.65 -70.16
CA GLY A 2 2.83 -12.75 -69.06
C GLY A 2 2.56 -13.46 -67.76
N VAL A 3 3.54 -13.51 -66.89
CA VAL A 3 3.32 -13.74 -65.47
C VAL A 3 2.53 -12.54 -65.00
N THR A 4 1.33 -12.75 -64.52
CA THR A 4 0.47 -11.64 -64.10
C THR A 4 1.07 -11.00 -62.84
N ASP A 5 0.99 -9.67 -62.78
CA ASP A 5 1.46 -8.90 -61.61
C ASP A 5 0.93 -9.45 -60.25
N GLU A 6 -0.19 -10.14 -60.26
CA GLU A 6 -0.80 -10.80 -59.12
C GLU A 6 0.02 -11.98 -58.58
N ASP A 7 0.67 -12.76 -59.48
CA ASP A 7 1.53 -13.89 -59.05
C ASP A 7 2.82 -13.39 -58.39
N ALA A 8 3.37 -12.26 -58.91
CA ALA A 8 4.55 -11.63 -58.35
C ALA A 8 4.27 -10.97 -56.96
N VAL A 9 3.08 -10.41 -56.80
CA VAL A 9 2.64 -9.86 -55.49
C VAL A 9 2.41 -10.98 -54.49
N ALA A 10 1.76 -12.09 -54.86
CA ALA A 10 1.55 -13.22 -54.00
C ALA A 10 2.87 -13.91 -53.57
N GLU A 11 3.85 -13.98 -54.48
CA GLU A 11 5.19 -14.51 -54.17
C GLU A 11 5.99 -13.58 -53.26
N ALA A 12 5.83 -12.26 -53.42
CA ALA A 12 6.43 -11.27 -52.54
C ALA A 12 5.78 -11.28 -51.13
N GLU A 13 4.46 -11.42 -51.01
CA GLU A 13 3.77 -11.56 -49.73
C GLU A 13 4.13 -12.86 -49.02
N ALA A 14 4.23 -13.98 -49.76
CA ALA A 14 4.69 -15.26 -49.20
C ALA A 14 6.14 -15.19 -48.72
N ALA A 15 7.02 -14.51 -49.46
CA ALA A 15 8.40 -14.28 -49.03
C ALA A 15 8.49 -13.38 -47.80
N LEU A 16 7.70 -12.31 -47.71
CA LEU A 16 7.59 -11.43 -46.53
C LEU A 16 7.07 -12.20 -45.31
N SER A 17 6.05 -13.00 -45.50
CA SER A 17 5.47 -13.80 -44.37
C SER A 17 6.44 -14.90 -43.88
N SER A 18 7.26 -15.47 -44.78
CA SER A 18 8.30 -16.43 -44.38
C SER A 18 9.46 -15.77 -43.64
N VAL A 19 9.86 -14.56 -44.07
CA VAL A 19 10.86 -13.74 -43.38
C VAL A 19 10.34 -13.30 -42.00
N ASP A 20 9.09 -12.89 -41.89
CA ASP A 20 8.46 -12.52 -40.63
C ASP A 20 8.34 -13.69 -39.68
N SER A 21 8.06 -14.90 -40.17
CA SER A 21 8.01 -16.12 -39.36
C SER A 21 9.41 -16.62 -38.92
N GLU A 22 10.44 -16.39 -39.75
CA GLU A 22 11.83 -16.73 -39.41
C GLU A 22 12.43 -15.70 -38.43
N PHE A 23 12.10 -14.40 -38.58
CA PHE A 23 12.49 -13.35 -37.65
C PHE A 23 11.73 -13.44 -36.31
N GLY A 24 10.51 -14.00 -36.30
CA GLY A 24 9.73 -14.22 -35.09
C GLY A 24 10.26 -15.29 -34.13
N ARG A 25 11.18 -16.16 -34.59
CA ARG A 25 11.76 -17.27 -33.80
C ARG A 25 13.22 -17.06 -33.40
N THR A 26 13.72 -15.84 -33.40
CA THR A 26 15.11 -15.61 -32.98
C THR A 26 15.22 -15.78 -31.48
N THR A 27 16.03 -16.73 -31.04
CA THR A 27 16.44 -16.99 -29.65
C THR A 27 17.49 -15.99 -29.13
N ASP A 28 17.74 -14.91 -29.87
CA ASP A 28 18.64 -13.84 -29.43
C ASP A 28 17.98 -13.04 -28.29
N PRO A 29 18.53 -13.07 -27.08
CA PRO A 29 17.95 -12.36 -25.91
C PRO A 29 17.80 -10.87 -26.13
N VAL A 30 18.71 -10.25 -26.89
CA VAL A 30 18.68 -8.81 -27.21
C VAL A 30 17.48 -8.48 -28.10
N ARG A 31 17.20 -9.30 -29.11
CA ARG A 31 16.02 -9.11 -29.97
C ARG A 31 14.71 -9.34 -29.25
N MET A 32 14.66 -10.36 -28.38
CA MET A 32 13.48 -10.59 -27.54
C MET A 32 13.23 -9.40 -26.64
N TYR A 33 14.27 -8.88 -26.00
CA TYR A 33 14.18 -7.70 -25.14
C TYR A 33 13.69 -6.47 -25.91
N MET A 34 14.28 -6.17 -27.08
CA MET A 34 13.87 -5.02 -27.92
C MET A 34 12.44 -5.17 -28.41
N ARG A 35 11.98 -6.37 -28.73
CA ARG A 35 10.59 -6.62 -29.12
C ARG A 35 9.63 -6.45 -27.95
N GLU A 36 9.98 -6.92 -26.76
CA GLU A 36 9.16 -6.71 -25.54
C GLU A 36 9.10 -5.24 -25.14
N MET A 37 10.22 -4.53 -25.23
CA MET A 37 10.27 -3.09 -24.99
C MET A 37 9.43 -2.30 -26.02
N GLY A 38 9.42 -2.71 -27.30
CA GLY A 38 8.62 -2.07 -28.34
C GLY A 38 7.12 -2.38 -28.32
N GLN A 39 6.66 -3.29 -27.45
CA GLN A 39 5.23 -3.59 -27.28
C GLN A 39 4.51 -2.62 -26.33
N VAL A 40 5.26 -1.89 -25.54
CA VAL A 40 4.73 -0.91 -24.59
C VAL A 40 4.96 0.48 -25.18
N ASP A 41 3.90 1.21 -25.38
CA ASP A 41 3.99 2.59 -25.85
C ASP A 41 4.71 3.45 -24.80
N LEU A 42 5.48 4.43 -25.27
CA LEU A 42 6.13 5.40 -24.40
C LEU A 42 5.04 6.23 -23.70
N LEU A 43 5.24 6.45 -22.40
CA LEU A 43 4.34 7.32 -21.62
C LEU A 43 4.48 8.76 -22.09
N THR A 44 3.35 9.42 -22.29
CA THR A 44 3.31 10.86 -22.42
C THR A 44 3.49 11.51 -21.03
N ARG A 45 3.90 12.79 -21.00
CA ARG A 45 4.01 13.55 -19.73
C ARG A 45 2.67 13.59 -18.97
N GLU A 46 1.57 13.66 -19.69
CA GLU A 46 0.22 13.60 -19.10
C GLU A 46 -0.09 12.24 -18.46
N ASP A 47 0.27 11.15 -19.15
CA ASP A 47 0.09 9.79 -18.63
C ASP A 47 0.94 9.55 -17.37
N GLU A 48 2.17 10.06 -17.33
CA GLU A 48 3.05 9.99 -16.16
C GLU A 48 2.41 10.66 -14.95
N ILE A 49 1.87 11.88 -15.10
CA ILE A 49 1.18 12.61 -14.03
C ILE A 49 -0.08 11.85 -13.56
N ILE A 50 -0.85 11.30 -14.50
CA ILE A 50 -2.04 10.51 -14.16
C ILE A 50 -1.66 9.26 -13.35
N ILE A 51 -0.59 8.59 -13.72
CA ILE A 51 -0.09 7.40 -13.02
C ILE A 51 0.45 7.79 -11.64
N ALA A 52 1.25 8.85 -11.54
CA ALA A 52 1.78 9.36 -10.28
C ALA A 52 0.65 9.69 -9.28
N LYS A 53 -0.40 10.41 -9.72
CA LYS A 53 -1.58 10.69 -8.92
C LYS A 53 -2.35 9.43 -8.49
N LYS A 54 -2.38 8.38 -9.31
CA LYS A 54 -3.00 7.10 -8.94
C LYS A 54 -2.18 6.36 -7.90
N ILE A 55 -0.86 6.37 -8.02
CA ILE A 55 0.06 5.75 -7.05
C ILE A 55 -0.09 6.44 -5.71
N GLU A 56 -0.01 7.77 -5.68
CA GLU A 56 -0.15 8.57 -4.46
C GLU A 56 -1.49 8.32 -3.75
N ARG A 57 -2.58 8.33 -4.50
CA ARG A 57 -3.91 8.02 -3.95
C ARG A 57 -3.98 6.59 -3.39
N ALA A 58 -3.35 5.63 -4.06
CA ALA A 58 -3.31 4.25 -3.58
C ALA A 58 -2.52 4.12 -2.28
N LEU A 59 -1.37 4.80 -2.17
CA LEU A 59 -0.56 4.83 -0.94
C LEU A 59 -1.32 5.48 0.22
N ARG A 60 -1.98 6.61 0.01
CA ARG A 60 -2.85 7.26 1.01
C ARG A 60 -3.96 6.33 1.48
N ASN A 61 -4.66 5.68 0.57
CA ASN A 61 -5.71 4.72 0.92
C ASN A 61 -5.16 3.55 1.74
N MET A 62 -3.95 3.07 1.43
CA MET A 62 -3.30 2.01 2.23
C MET A 62 -2.99 2.50 3.64
N VAL A 63 -2.43 3.69 3.81
CA VAL A 63 -2.15 4.28 5.13
C VAL A 63 -3.43 4.48 5.92
N GLU A 64 -4.52 4.96 5.30
CA GLU A 64 -5.82 5.11 5.94
C GLU A 64 -6.37 3.78 6.47
N VAL A 65 -6.29 2.71 5.68
CA VAL A 65 -6.73 1.37 6.10
C VAL A 65 -5.84 0.80 7.21
N ILE A 66 -4.51 0.98 7.12
CA ILE A 66 -3.54 0.55 8.11
C ILE A 66 -3.78 1.26 9.45
N SER A 67 -4.00 2.57 9.42
CA SER A 67 -4.26 3.39 10.62
C SER A 67 -5.59 3.08 11.31
N ALA A 68 -6.52 2.41 10.62
CA ALA A 68 -7.76 1.96 11.23
C ALA A 68 -7.57 0.86 12.29
N CYS A 69 -6.42 0.17 12.29
CA CYS A 69 -6.11 -0.93 13.20
C CYS A 69 -5.15 -0.47 14.32
N PRO A 70 -5.56 -0.47 15.60
CA PRO A 70 -4.69 -0.05 16.71
C PRO A 70 -3.37 -0.82 16.80
N SER A 71 -3.41 -2.12 16.52
CA SER A 71 -2.20 -2.96 16.57
C SER A 71 -1.17 -2.63 15.49
N THR A 72 -1.60 -2.02 14.38
CA THR A 72 -0.68 -1.55 13.34
C THR A 72 -0.04 -0.21 13.73
N ILE A 73 -0.80 0.65 14.41
CA ILE A 73 -0.25 1.90 14.98
C ILE A 73 0.82 1.58 16.04
N GLU A 74 0.56 0.59 16.91
CA GLU A 74 1.54 0.10 17.88
C GLU A 74 2.83 -0.42 17.19
N GLU A 75 2.69 -1.14 16.08
CA GLU A 75 3.82 -1.63 15.28
C GLU A 75 4.62 -0.48 14.67
N ILE A 76 3.96 0.55 14.14
CA ILE A 76 4.60 1.77 13.64
C ILE A 76 5.36 2.49 14.76
N LEU A 77 4.75 2.67 15.92
CA LEU A 77 5.40 3.29 17.07
C LEU A 77 6.61 2.46 17.54
N GLY A 78 6.52 1.13 17.50
CA GLY A 78 7.64 0.21 17.77
C GLY A 78 8.79 0.37 16.78
N LEU A 79 8.50 0.57 15.49
CA LEU A 79 9.53 0.88 14.47
C LEU A 79 10.22 2.22 14.77
N MET A 80 9.45 3.25 15.13
CA MET A 80 10.02 4.55 15.48
C MET A 80 10.88 4.52 16.75
N GLN A 81 10.54 3.64 17.71
CA GLN A 81 11.41 3.39 18.87
C GLN A 81 12.74 2.78 18.43
N ARG A 82 12.73 1.83 17.49
CA ARG A 82 13.97 1.23 16.95
C ARG A 82 14.80 2.25 16.14
N VAL A 83 14.16 3.21 15.47
CA VAL A 83 14.85 4.36 14.85
C VAL A 83 15.49 5.26 15.91
N ARG A 84 14.83 5.49 17.05
CA ARG A 84 15.36 6.25 18.19
C ARG A 84 16.59 5.56 18.78
N ASP A 85 16.54 4.24 18.89
CA ASP A 85 17.62 3.40 19.46
C ASP A 85 18.75 3.12 18.45
N ASP A 86 18.73 3.76 17.27
CA ASP A 86 19.68 3.60 16.16
C ASP A 86 19.82 2.16 15.61
N GLU A 87 18.79 1.32 15.79
CA GLU A 87 18.76 -0.02 15.23
C GLU A 87 18.38 -0.04 13.75
N ILE A 88 17.57 0.94 13.31
CA ILE A 88 17.07 1.09 11.95
C ILE A 88 17.26 2.54 11.51
N ARG A 89 17.60 2.75 10.25
CA ARG A 89 17.69 4.08 9.67
C ARG A 89 16.29 4.66 9.43
N VAL A 90 16.17 5.98 9.57
CA VAL A 90 14.88 6.66 9.39
C VAL A 90 14.36 6.54 7.95
N ASP A 91 15.23 6.58 6.95
CA ASP A 91 14.90 6.47 5.53
C ASP A 91 14.33 5.08 5.14
N GLU A 92 14.60 4.04 5.93
CA GLU A 92 13.96 2.73 5.75
C GLU A 92 12.49 2.72 6.19
N VAL A 93 12.06 3.69 7.01
CA VAL A 93 10.71 3.75 7.57
C VAL A 93 9.92 4.92 6.99
N VAL A 94 10.53 6.11 6.92
CA VAL A 94 9.90 7.37 6.51
C VAL A 94 10.74 8.04 5.44
N GLU A 95 10.13 8.35 4.29
CA GLU A 95 10.76 9.08 3.19
C GLU A 95 10.67 10.60 3.39
N ALA A 96 9.53 11.08 3.88
CA ALA A 96 9.29 12.50 4.13
C ALA A 96 8.14 12.71 5.11
N ILE A 97 8.05 13.92 5.65
CA ILE A 97 6.86 14.43 6.36
C ILE A 97 6.35 15.60 5.55
N ILE A 98 5.16 15.47 4.99
CA ILE A 98 4.58 16.41 4.04
C ILE A 98 3.14 16.68 4.45
N ASP A 99 2.69 17.92 4.31
CA ASP A 99 1.27 18.19 4.44
C ASP A 99 0.54 17.68 3.18
N PRO A 100 -0.44 16.78 3.32
CA PRO A 100 -1.15 16.21 2.17
C PRO A 100 -1.87 17.26 1.32
N GLU A 101 -2.23 18.41 1.88
CA GLU A 101 -2.85 19.51 1.14
C GLU A 101 -1.82 20.24 0.27
N GLU A 102 -0.58 20.40 0.74
CA GLU A 102 0.52 21.00 -0.02
C GLU A 102 0.97 20.08 -1.15
N GLU A 103 1.04 18.77 -0.92
CA GLU A 103 1.42 17.78 -1.92
C GLU A 103 0.38 17.69 -3.06
N GLU A 104 -0.91 17.69 -2.72
CA GLU A 104 -1.98 17.70 -3.73
C GLU A 104 -1.99 19.01 -4.54
N ALA A 105 -1.71 20.15 -3.90
CA ALA A 105 -1.58 21.44 -4.57
C ALA A 105 -0.37 21.44 -5.54
N ALA A 106 0.77 20.91 -5.11
CA ALA A 106 1.97 20.80 -5.94
C ALA A 106 1.74 19.89 -7.16
N LEU A 107 1.12 18.73 -6.98
CA LEU A 107 0.77 17.81 -8.06
C LEU A 107 -0.24 18.42 -9.04
N ASN A 108 -1.16 19.25 -8.57
CA ASN A 108 -2.11 19.94 -9.43
C ASN A 108 -1.42 21.07 -10.22
N ALA A 109 -0.51 21.83 -9.60
CA ALA A 109 0.27 22.85 -10.28
C ALA A 109 1.13 22.27 -11.42
N ILE A 110 1.83 21.15 -11.16
CA ILE A 110 2.61 20.44 -12.19
C ILE A 110 1.70 19.92 -13.33
N ALA A 111 0.48 19.48 -13.01
CA ALA A 111 -0.48 19.04 -14.02
C ALA A 111 -1.01 20.18 -14.87
N GLU A 112 -1.22 21.38 -14.27
CA GLU A 112 -1.62 22.58 -15.00
C GLU A 112 -0.51 23.08 -15.93
N GLU A 113 0.74 23.16 -15.45
CA GLU A 113 1.91 23.50 -16.26
C GLU A 113 2.12 22.53 -17.43
N ALA A 114 1.96 21.21 -17.20
CA ALA A 114 2.07 20.22 -18.25
C ALA A 114 0.97 20.35 -19.30
N SER A 115 -0.24 20.73 -18.90
CA SER A 115 -1.37 20.95 -19.81
C SER A 115 -1.22 22.25 -20.61
N GLU A 116 -0.64 23.30 -20.02
CA GLU A 116 -0.32 24.55 -20.73
C GLU A 116 0.84 24.36 -21.70
N ALA A 117 1.87 23.58 -21.35
CA ALA A 117 2.98 23.25 -22.23
C ALA A 117 2.51 22.44 -23.45
N ALA A 118 1.61 21.46 -23.28
CA ALA A 118 1.04 20.68 -24.36
C ALA A 118 0.16 21.51 -25.32
N LEU A 119 -0.45 22.58 -24.84
CA LEU A 119 -1.22 23.51 -25.69
C LEU A 119 -0.32 24.45 -26.49
N ASN A 120 0.90 24.70 -26.03
CA ASN A 120 1.87 25.57 -26.71
C ASN A 120 2.75 24.79 -27.72
N GLU A 121 2.89 23.46 -27.60
CA GLU A 121 3.65 22.64 -28.55
C GLU A 121 2.98 22.54 -29.97
N ASP A 122 1.69 22.85 -30.09
CA ASP A 122 0.98 22.86 -31.38
C ASP A 122 1.23 24.15 -32.18
N GLU A 123 1.87 25.19 -31.63
CA GLU A 123 2.15 26.48 -32.33
C GLU A 123 3.63 26.71 -32.68
N GLU A 124 4.60 25.93 -32.14
CA GLU A 124 6.04 26.15 -32.44
C GLU A 124 6.76 24.88 -32.88
N ALA A 125 6.38 24.35 -34.01
CA ALA A 125 7.19 23.37 -34.73
C ALA A 125 8.13 24.06 -35.73
N GLU A 126 8.96 24.99 -35.31
CA GLU A 126 10.14 25.50 -36.07
C GLU A 126 10.94 26.52 -35.23
N ALA A 127 11.85 26.03 -34.34
CA ALA A 127 13.03 26.79 -33.93
C ALA A 127 14.02 25.91 -33.12
N GLU A 128 15.09 25.55 -33.80
CA GLU A 128 16.50 25.52 -33.38
C GLU A 128 16.85 25.06 -31.94
N ASP A 129 17.42 23.86 -31.93
CA ASP A 129 18.56 23.34 -31.16
C ASP A 129 19.46 24.47 -30.58
N ASP A 130 19.16 24.93 -29.36
CA ASP A 130 20.09 25.73 -28.60
C ASP A 130 20.35 24.98 -27.29
N ALA A 131 21.51 24.30 -27.23
CA ALA A 131 21.99 23.56 -26.08
C ALA A 131 22.25 24.57 -24.95
N GLU A 132 21.35 24.64 -23.99
CA GLU A 132 21.67 25.18 -22.66
C GLU A 132 22.66 24.20 -21.99
N GLU A 133 23.93 24.61 -21.99
CA GLU A 133 24.93 24.04 -21.09
C GLU A 133 24.47 24.31 -19.63
N ASP A 134 23.83 23.32 -19.03
CA ASP A 134 23.72 23.27 -17.57
C ASP A 134 25.15 23.29 -17.02
N GLU A 135 25.54 24.41 -16.42
CA GLU A 135 26.69 24.46 -15.52
C GLU A 135 26.42 23.54 -14.33
N ASP A 136 26.75 22.24 -14.49
CA ASP A 136 26.93 21.32 -13.39
C ASP A 136 28.00 21.91 -12.47
N GLU A 137 27.61 22.65 -11.43
CA GLU A 137 28.43 22.85 -10.27
C GLU A 137 28.78 21.45 -9.73
N GLU A 138 29.99 20.97 -10.04
CA GLU A 138 30.58 19.78 -9.43
C GLU A 138 30.61 19.96 -7.92
N VAL A 139 29.48 19.68 -7.24
CA VAL A 139 29.44 19.52 -5.79
C VAL A 139 30.38 18.36 -5.48
N SER A 140 31.44 18.59 -4.75
CA SER A 140 32.40 17.53 -4.41
C SER A 140 31.66 16.38 -3.73
N GLU A 141 32.05 15.12 -4.02
CA GLU A 141 31.40 13.94 -3.43
C GLU A 141 31.34 14.00 -1.90
N GLU A 142 32.32 14.67 -1.27
CA GLU A 142 32.37 14.90 0.18
C GLU A 142 31.29 15.89 0.65
N ASP A 143 31.05 16.99 -0.07
CA ASP A 143 30.03 17.97 0.27
C ASP A 143 28.60 17.39 0.03
N GLY A 144 28.42 16.62 -1.01
CA GLY A 144 27.17 15.90 -1.29
C GLY A 144 26.82 14.90 -0.19
N ALA A 145 27.80 14.14 0.30
CA ALA A 145 27.60 13.20 1.40
C ALA A 145 27.29 13.90 2.74
N ALA A 146 27.91 15.04 3.00
CA ALA A 146 27.66 15.84 4.19
C ALA A 146 26.25 16.44 4.20
N ILE A 147 25.79 16.95 3.06
CA ILE A 147 24.42 17.49 2.88
C ILE A 147 23.40 16.36 3.04
N ALA A 148 23.63 15.20 2.41
CA ALA A 148 22.73 14.05 2.55
C ALA A 148 22.62 13.56 3.99
N SER A 149 23.72 13.54 4.75
CA SER A 149 23.71 13.16 6.16
C SER A 149 22.99 14.18 7.05
N ALA A 150 23.12 15.47 6.76
CA ALA A 150 22.42 16.53 7.48
C ALA A 150 20.90 16.45 7.22
N ASN A 151 20.48 16.25 5.99
CA ASN A 151 19.08 16.09 5.63
C ASN A 151 18.46 14.85 6.30
N LEU A 152 19.21 13.75 6.39
CA LEU A 152 18.77 12.53 7.06
C LEU A 152 18.56 12.74 8.56
N GLU A 153 19.45 13.49 9.22
CA GLU A 153 19.35 13.80 10.65
C GLU A 153 18.19 14.77 10.91
N GLU A 154 17.94 15.73 10.03
CA GLU A 154 16.77 16.61 10.10
C GLU A 154 15.48 15.81 9.93
N LEU A 155 15.41 14.92 8.94
CA LEU A 155 14.26 14.01 8.76
C LEU A 155 14.03 13.16 10.01
N ARG A 156 15.10 12.63 10.62
CA ARG A 156 15.04 11.85 11.85
C ARG A 156 14.42 12.64 13.00
N GLN A 157 14.88 13.86 13.23
CA GLN A 157 14.38 14.71 14.31
C GLN A 157 12.91 15.09 14.09
N ASN A 158 12.56 15.45 12.87
CA ASN A 158 11.18 15.78 12.49
C ASN A 158 10.27 14.57 12.66
N ALA A 159 10.70 13.38 12.21
CA ALA A 159 9.94 12.15 12.37
C ALA A 159 9.75 11.79 13.86
N LEU A 160 10.80 11.79 14.66
CA LEU A 160 10.69 11.47 16.07
C LEU A 160 9.76 12.43 16.82
N SER A 161 9.86 13.75 16.57
CA SER A 161 8.96 14.73 17.19
C SER A 161 7.50 14.54 16.78
N HIS A 162 7.25 14.24 15.52
CA HIS A 162 5.90 13.95 15.01
C HIS A 162 5.31 12.69 15.67
N PHE A 163 6.07 11.61 15.72
CA PHE A 163 5.62 10.36 16.31
C PHE A 163 5.49 10.38 17.83
N GLU A 164 6.16 11.31 18.55
CA GLU A 164 5.87 11.57 19.96
C GLU A 164 4.45 12.08 20.17
N ILE A 165 3.98 12.97 19.30
CA ILE A 165 2.58 13.47 19.33
C ILE A 165 1.60 12.32 19.03
N VAL A 166 1.90 11.50 18.02
CA VAL A 166 1.07 10.34 17.67
C VAL A 166 1.00 9.33 18.83
N ALA A 167 2.12 9.08 19.53
CA ALA A 167 2.16 8.17 20.68
C ALA A 167 1.25 8.64 21.81
N VAL A 168 1.27 9.94 22.17
CA VAL A 168 0.37 10.50 23.19
C VAL A 168 -1.10 10.36 22.81
N LYS A 169 -1.44 10.60 21.53
CA LYS A 169 -2.79 10.41 21.01
C LYS A 169 -3.21 8.92 21.05
N PHE A 170 -2.27 8.03 20.71
CA PHE A 170 -2.51 6.59 20.75
C PHE A 170 -2.80 6.09 22.16
N ASP A 171 -2.02 6.49 23.16
CA ASP A 171 -2.26 6.12 24.58
C ASP A 171 -3.64 6.59 25.03
N SER A 172 -4.04 7.81 24.69
CA SER A 172 -5.37 8.32 24.98
C SER A 172 -6.49 7.52 24.32
N MET A 173 -6.29 7.13 23.04
CA MET A 173 -7.24 6.31 22.29
C MET A 173 -7.39 4.91 22.89
N VAL A 174 -6.29 4.26 23.33
CA VAL A 174 -6.33 2.94 23.99
C VAL A 174 -7.14 3.00 25.27
N VAL A 175 -6.96 4.02 26.10
CA VAL A 175 -7.74 4.22 27.33
C VAL A 175 -9.25 4.36 27.03
N VAL A 176 -9.61 5.07 25.96
CA VAL A 176 -11.01 5.19 25.52
C VAL A 176 -11.55 3.85 25.02
N LEU A 177 -10.74 3.10 24.25
CA LEU A 177 -11.09 1.78 23.72
C LEU A 177 -11.38 0.78 24.85
N GLU A 178 -10.55 0.75 25.89
CA GLU A 178 -10.72 -0.14 27.05
C GLU A 178 -11.96 0.18 27.87
N LYS A 179 -12.29 1.47 28.01
CA LYS A 179 -13.43 1.92 28.84
C LYS A 179 -14.78 1.83 28.13
N HIS A 180 -14.82 2.17 26.86
CA HIS A 180 -16.06 2.41 26.11
C HIS A 180 -16.26 1.47 24.92
N GLY A 181 -15.21 0.76 24.53
CA GLY A 181 -15.23 -0.14 23.37
C GLY A 181 -15.07 0.58 22.03
N SER A 182 -14.97 -0.22 20.95
CA SER A 182 -14.64 0.27 19.59
C SER A 182 -15.76 1.02 18.89
N ALA A 183 -17.01 0.91 19.34
CA ALA A 183 -18.17 1.57 18.74
C ALA A 183 -18.44 2.98 19.29
N HIS A 184 -17.71 3.42 20.33
CA HIS A 184 -17.93 4.71 20.97
C HIS A 184 -17.46 5.86 20.06
N PRO A 185 -18.22 6.98 19.95
CA PRO A 185 -17.87 8.10 19.08
C PRO A 185 -16.51 8.72 19.43
N ASP A 186 -16.16 8.81 20.71
CA ASP A 186 -14.86 9.37 21.14
C ASP A 186 -13.68 8.52 20.64
N TYR A 187 -13.84 7.19 20.59
CA TYR A 187 -12.83 6.31 19.99
C TYR A 187 -12.67 6.56 18.49
N VAL A 188 -13.80 6.71 17.78
CA VAL A 188 -13.79 6.97 16.34
C VAL A 188 -13.09 8.31 16.04
N THR A 189 -13.40 9.36 16.83
CA THR A 189 -12.78 10.67 16.71
C THR A 189 -11.28 10.63 17.01
N ALA A 190 -10.86 9.95 18.09
CA ALA A 190 -9.45 9.81 18.43
C ALA A 190 -8.67 9.04 17.35
N ARG A 191 -9.27 7.98 16.80
CA ARG A 191 -8.68 7.23 15.69
C ARG A 191 -8.53 8.08 14.43
N GLN A 192 -9.55 8.88 14.07
CA GLN A 192 -9.47 9.78 12.93
C GLN A 192 -8.34 10.80 13.08
N ALA A 193 -8.18 11.40 14.26
CA ALA A 193 -7.09 12.33 14.53
C ALA A 193 -5.69 11.70 14.37
N ILE A 194 -5.53 10.41 14.72
CA ILE A 194 -4.27 9.68 14.47
C ILE A 194 -4.11 9.40 12.97
N THR A 195 -5.18 9.02 12.28
CA THR A 195 -5.14 8.79 10.83
C THR A 195 -4.70 10.04 10.07
N GLU A 196 -5.23 11.22 10.43
CA GLU A 196 -4.83 12.51 9.86
C GLU A 196 -3.35 12.81 10.06
N ASP A 197 -2.82 12.53 11.26
CA ASP A 197 -1.39 12.69 11.52
C ASP A 197 -0.54 11.69 10.72
N LEU A 198 -0.96 10.43 10.61
CA LEU A 198 -0.24 9.42 9.82
C LEU A 198 -0.27 9.69 8.32
N LEU A 199 -1.30 10.35 7.80
CA LEU A 199 -1.39 10.76 6.40
C LEU A 199 -0.40 11.87 6.04
N LYS A 200 0.16 12.60 7.01
CA LYS A 200 1.24 13.57 6.81
C LYS A 200 2.61 12.90 6.66
N VAL A 201 2.70 11.61 6.98
CA VAL A 201 3.93 10.84 6.90
C VAL A 201 3.97 10.04 5.61
N ARG A 202 4.98 10.28 4.79
CA ARG A 202 5.28 9.46 3.63
C ARG A 202 6.15 8.29 4.07
N PHE A 203 5.52 7.15 4.24
CA PHE A 203 6.22 5.92 4.60
C PHE A 203 6.94 5.32 3.39
N ALA A 204 8.10 4.72 3.61
CA ALA A 204 8.77 3.92 2.60
C ALA A 204 7.84 2.79 2.11
N THR A 205 7.76 2.61 0.79
CA THR A 205 6.85 1.62 0.17
C THR A 205 7.03 0.23 0.74
N ARG A 206 8.27 -0.19 0.98
CA ARG A 206 8.61 -1.47 1.61
C ARG A 206 7.99 -1.62 3.00
N GLN A 207 7.92 -0.52 3.76
CA GLN A 207 7.34 -0.52 5.09
C GLN A 207 5.82 -0.65 5.05
N ILE A 208 5.15 0.03 4.11
CA ILE A 208 3.71 -0.12 3.89
C ILE A 208 3.36 -1.57 3.53
N GLU A 209 4.14 -2.21 2.66
CA GLU A 209 3.96 -3.62 2.29
C GLU A 209 4.10 -4.54 3.50
N SER A 210 5.11 -4.32 4.35
CA SER A 210 5.34 -5.08 5.58
C SER A 210 4.16 -4.96 6.55
N LEU A 211 3.66 -3.75 6.77
CA LEU A 211 2.50 -3.49 7.63
C LEU A 211 1.22 -4.13 7.08
N CYS A 212 1.01 -4.05 5.77
CA CYS A 212 -0.11 -4.74 5.11
C CYS A 212 -0.04 -6.26 5.26
N GLU A 213 1.15 -6.85 5.14
CA GLU A 213 1.33 -8.28 5.31
C GLU A 213 1.11 -8.72 6.78
N SER A 214 1.63 -7.95 7.75
CA SER A 214 1.36 -8.15 9.17
C SER A 214 -0.15 -8.13 9.47
N LEU A 215 -0.88 -7.15 8.92
CA LEU A 215 -2.33 -7.07 9.06
C LEU A 215 -3.04 -8.29 8.42
N ARG A 216 -2.63 -8.73 7.24
CA ARG A 216 -3.16 -9.93 6.58
C ARG A 216 -2.93 -11.19 7.41
N GLN A 217 -1.75 -11.33 8.00
CA GLN A 217 -1.42 -12.46 8.88
C GLN A 217 -2.31 -12.48 10.11
N ARG A 218 -2.53 -11.32 10.75
CA ARG A 218 -3.45 -11.18 11.90
C ARG A 218 -4.89 -11.58 11.52
N VAL A 219 -5.39 -11.10 10.39
CA VAL A 219 -6.73 -11.47 9.88
C VAL A 219 -6.81 -12.98 9.60
N ASN A 220 -5.79 -13.57 9.02
CA ASN A 220 -5.75 -15.01 8.76
C ASN A 220 -5.74 -15.83 10.05
N THR A 221 -5.00 -15.38 11.07
CA THR A 221 -4.97 -16.01 12.40
C THR A 221 -6.34 -15.95 13.05
N ILE A 222 -7.01 -14.80 13.03
CA ILE A 222 -8.38 -14.66 13.54
C ILE A 222 -9.33 -15.63 12.83
N ARG A 223 -9.29 -15.69 11.50
CA ARG A 223 -10.12 -16.61 10.72
C ARG A 223 -9.83 -18.09 11.02
N GLN A 224 -8.58 -18.43 11.31
CA GLN A 224 -8.22 -19.80 11.74
C GLN A 224 -8.80 -20.13 13.11
N LEU A 225 -8.70 -19.20 14.07
CA LEU A 225 -9.29 -19.36 15.39
C LEU A 225 -10.82 -19.46 15.33
N GLU A 226 -11.48 -18.62 14.55
CA GLU A 226 -12.93 -18.68 14.32
C GLU A 226 -13.36 -20.04 13.73
N ARG A 227 -12.60 -20.58 12.77
CA ARG A 227 -12.86 -21.92 12.21
C ARG A 227 -12.66 -23.00 13.26
N GLY A 228 -11.60 -22.90 14.09
CA GLY A 228 -11.37 -23.82 15.19
C GLY A 228 -12.53 -23.83 16.21
N ILE A 229 -12.99 -22.65 16.64
CA ILE A 229 -14.12 -22.51 17.53
C ILE A 229 -15.39 -23.10 16.91
N ARG A 230 -15.65 -22.79 15.64
CA ARG A 230 -16.78 -23.35 14.92
C ARG A 230 -16.72 -24.87 14.86
N ASP A 231 -15.56 -25.43 14.55
CA ASP A 231 -15.38 -26.87 14.42
C ASP A 231 -15.60 -27.59 15.78
N ILE A 232 -15.14 -26.98 16.88
CA ILE A 232 -15.42 -27.46 18.22
C ILE A 232 -16.92 -27.39 18.51
N CYS A 233 -17.56 -26.24 18.32
CA CYS A 233 -18.98 -26.05 18.65
C CYS A 233 -19.92 -26.90 17.78
N VAL A 234 -19.65 -27.01 16.49
CA VAL A 234 -20.56 -27.73 15.54
C VAL A 234 -20.26 -29.22 15.51
N ASN A 235 -18.98 -29.62 15.40
CA ASN A 235 -18.62 -31.01 15.20
C ASN A 235 -18.49 -31.81 16.53
N ASN A 236 -17.92 -31.19 17.57
CA ASN A 236 -17.67 -31.89 18.85
C ASN A 236 -18.83 -31.70 19.85
N VAL A 237 -19.39 -30.49 19.90
CA VAL A 237 -20.50 -30.15 20.81
C VAL A 237 -21.86 -30.46 20.17
N HIS A 238 -21.92 -30.63 18.82
CA HIS A 238 -23.13 -30.84 18.03
C HIS A 238 -24.16 -29.69 18.12
N MET A 239 -23.65 -28.46 18.28
CA MET A 239 -24.47 -27.26 18.21
C MET A 239 -24.94 -27.02 16.76
N PRO A 240 -26.22 -26.68 16.52
CA PRO A 240 -26.70 -26.34 15.19
C PRO A 240 -25.92 -25.15 14.60
N LEU A 241 -25.47 -25.26 13.35
CA LEU A 241 -24.66 -24.22 12.68
C LEU A 241 -25.39 -22.87 12.61
N GLU A 242 -26.71 -22.87 12.41
CA GLU A 242 -27.53 -21.65 12.37
C GLU A 242 -27.52 -20.94 13.74
N TYR A 243 -27.71 -21.70 14.81
CA TYR A 243 -27.64 -21.21 16.16
C TYR A 243 -26.28 -20.62 16.50
N PHE A 244 -25.19 -21.30 16.12
CA PHE A 244 -23.82 -20.81 16.30
C PHE A 244 -23.61 -19.47 15.57
N ARG A 245 -24.06 -19.36 14.33
CA ARG A 245 -23.93 -18.10 13.55
C ARG A 245 -24.70 -16.95 14.18
N GLU A 246 -25.92 -17.18 14.64
CA GLU A 246 -26.74 -16.14 15.27
C GLU A 246 -26.19 -15.63 16.59
N HIS A 247 -25.60 -16.52 17.40
CA HIS A 247 -25.20 -16.19 18.76
C HIS A 247 -23.70 -15.90 18.92
N PHE A 248 -22.85 -16.49 18.10
CA PHE A 248 -21.41 -16.28 18.15
C PHE A 248 -20.97 -15.06 17.33
N ALA A 249 -21.47 -14.87 16.10
CA ALA A 249 -21.00 -13.79 15.25
C ALA A 249 -21.15 -12.36 15.84
N PRO A 250 -22.25 -12.03 16.55
CA PRO A 250 -22.36 -10.73 17.23
C PRO A 250 -21.45 -10.59 18.45
N ASN A 251 -21.02 -11.71 19.03
CA ASN A 251 -20.29 -11.79 20.31
C ASN A 251 -18.84 -12.27 20.14
N LEU A 252 -18.25 -12.11 18.98
CA LEU A 252 -16.87 -12.54 18.64
C LEU A 252 -15.81 -12.06 19.65
N VAL A 253 -16.03 -10.92 20.27
CA VAL A 253 -15.09 -10.27 21.21
C VAL A 253 -15.44 -10.58 22.68
N ASP A 254 -16.55 -11.25 22.95
CA ASP A 254 -16.96 -11.59 24.31
C ASP A 254 -16.22 -12.83 24.82
N VAL A 255 -15.20 -12.59 25.65
CA VAL A 255 -14.41 -13.66 26.29
C VAL A 255 -15.29 -14.58 27.16
N ASN A 256 -16.39 -14.06 27.70
CA ASN A 256 -17.31 -14.81 28.57
C ASN A 256 -18.45 -15.48 27.78
N TRP A 257 -18.41 -15.44 26.43
CA TRP A 257 -19.48 -16.00 25.60
C TRP A 257 -19.82 -17.46 25.95
N VAL A 258 -18.81 -18.31 26.17
CA VAL A 258 -19.00 -19.71 26.55
C VAL A 258 -19.73 -19.84 27.90
N GLU A 259 -19.39 -19.02 28.88
CA GLU A 259 -20.05 -19.01 30.17
C GLU A 259 -21.50 -18.52 30.11
N ASN A 260 -21.70 -17.47 29.31
CA ASN A 260 -23.04 -16.93 29.04
C ASN A 260 -23.91 -17.96 28.32
N GLU A 261 -23.33 -18.74 27.41
CA GLU A 261 -24.04 -19.78 26.68
C GLU A 261 -24.37 -20.99 27.57
N LEU A 262 -23.46 -21.41 28.46
CA LEU A 262 -23.72 -22.47 29.44
C LEU A 262 -24.85 -22.10 30.40
N ASN A 263 -25.01 -20.82 30.74
CA ASN A 263 -26.09 -20.33 31.59
C ASN A 263 -27.45 -20.28 30.87
N ARG A 264 -27.45 -20.30 29.52
CA ARG A 264 -28.67 -20.47 28.71
C ARG A 264 -29.08 -21.93 28.78
N SER A 265 -30.31 -22.23 29.21
CA SER A 265 -30.83 -23.57 29.49
C SER A 265 -31.03 -24.46 28.25
N HIS A 266 -30.01 -24.62 27.42
CA HIS A 266 -29.99 -25.53 26.27
C HIS A 266 -29.49 -26.91 26.73
N LYS A 267 -30.40 -27.86 26.91
CA LYS A 267 -30.09 -29.17 27.53
C LYS A 267 -29.27 -30.10 26.66
N ASP A 268 -29.29 -29.93 25.34
CA ASP A 268 -28.76 -30.92 24.39
C ASP A 268 -27.24 -30.87 24.24
N TRP A 269 -26.63 -29.68 24.33
CA TRP A 269 -25.18 -29.51 24.12
C TRP A 269 -24.42 -28.89 25.30
N ASN A 270 -25.08 -28.43 26.35
CA ASN A 270 -24.41 -27.82 27.48
C ASN A 270 -23.37 -28.75 28.17
N ASN A 271 -23.68 -30.02 28.33
CA ASN A 271 -22.75 -31.00 28.91
C ASN A 271 -21.52 -31.23 28.02
N ALA A 272 -21.68 -31.14 26.69
CA ALA A 272 -20.59 -31.25 25.75
C ALA A 272 -19.77 -29.96 25.74
N LEU A 273 -20.41 -28.78 25.75
CA LEU A 273 -19.76 -27.48 25.75
C LEU A 273 -18.90 -27.30 27.03
N GLU A 274 -19.37 -27.78 28.18
CA GLU A 274 -18.60 -27.74 29.44
C GLU A 274 -17.29 -28.54 29.36
N ARG A 275 -17.28 -29.67 28.64
CA ARG A 275 -16.06 -30.49 28.43
C ARG A 275 -15.01 -29.79 27.59
N PHE A 276 -15.42 -28.94 26.66
CA PHE A 276 -14.54 -28.21 25.74
C PHE A 276 -14.28 -26.77 26.17
N LYS A 277 -14.70 -26.34 27.34
CA LYS A 277 -14.52 -24.98 27.87
C LYS A 277 -13.06 -24.52 27.89
N PHE A 278 -12.09 -25.42 27.99
CA PHE A 278 -10.66 -25.15 28.11
C PHE A 278 -9.84 -25.61 26.88
N SER A 279 -10.48 -25.99 25.81
CA SER A 279 -9.82 -26.32 24.50
C SER A 279 -9.65 -25.11 23.64
#